data_0f2b5efa0ac22b601b1e508b2da331ce
#
_entry.id   0f2b5efa0ac22b601b1e508b2da331ce
#
_cell.length_a   1.000
_cell.length_b   1.000
_cell.length_c   1.000
_cell.angle_alpha   90.00
_cell.angle_beta   90.00
_cell.angle_gamma   90.00
#
_symmetry.space_group_name_H-M   'P 1'
#
loop_
_entity.id
_entity.type
_entity.pdbx_description
1 polymer ?
#
loop_
_entity_poly.entity_id
_entity_poly.type
_entity_poly.pdbx_seq_one_letter_code
_entity_poly.pdbx_strand_id
1 'polypeptide(L)'
;LVGSEMCIRDSIDTDIGKSYATAYLAHLWNKQGCRTITQKFIQTGNPEGYSEDIELHRRLMGMEYLPEDEQGLTKPEIFSYPASPHLASRIDNRAIDFDKIKHATEVLSERYDAVLVEGAGGLMVPLTEDNLTIDYVQESGYPLVFVTSGRLGSINHTLLSFEAIERRGIKLHTVMYNLFPEGEDKIIQADTETYICRYIEKHFPDTAFVKVPCL
;
A
#
# COMPACT_ATOMS: atom_id res chain seq x y z
N LEU A 1 4.57 0.89 -19.44
CA LEU A 1 4.98 -0.19 -18.54
C LEU A 1 5.43 -1.38 -19.37
N VAL A 2 6.70 -1.77 -19.33
CA VAL A 2 7.23 -2.93 -20.05
C VAL A 2 7.89 -3.84 -19.02
N GLY A 3 7.26 -4.98 -18.73
CA GLY A 3 7.71 -5.99 -17.78
C GLY A 3 6.74 -6.16 -16.61
N SER A 4 6.82 -7.29 -15.89
CA SER A 4 6.04 -7.48 -14.66
C SER A 4 6.52 -6.47 -13.60
N GLU A 5 5.70 -5.47 -13.30
CA GLU A 5 6.00 -4.47 -12.27
C GLU A 5 5.40 -4.91 -10.93
N MET A 6 6.27 -5.21 -9.98
CA MET A 6 5.87 -5.37 -8.58
C MET A 6 6.10 -4.04 -7.87
N CYS A 7 5.06 -3.48 -7.28
CA CYS A 7 5.14 -2.26 -6.50
C CYS A 7 4.60 -2.53 -5.10
N ILE A 8 5.38 -2.16 -4.08
CA ILE A 8 4.85 -2.11 -2.72
C ILE A 8 4.13 -0.79 -2.54
N ARG A 9 3.00 -0.85 -1.87
CA ARG A 9 2.19 0.29 -1.58
C ARG A 9 2.04 0.48 -0.09
N ASP A 10 2.48 1.64 0.38
CA ASP A 10 2.39 2.01 1.78
C ASP A 10 1.97 3.48 1.96
N SER A 11 1.88 3.95 3.19
CA SER A 11 1.25 5.22 3.50
C SER A 11 1.84 5.91 4.73
N ILE A 12 1.39 7.15 4.94
CA ILE A 12 1.75 7.92 6.12
C ILE A 12 1.14 7.40 7.42
N ASP A 13 -0.02 6.70 7.35
CA ASP A 13 -0.79 6.35 8.55
C ASP A 13 -1.86 5.29 8.23
N THR A 14 -2.55 4.80 9.28
CA THR A 14 -3.76 3.99 9.16
C THR A 14 -4.95 4.90 8.78
N ASP A 15 -5.99 4.33 8.18
CA ASP A 15 -7.25 5.00 7.82
C ASP A 15 -7.16 6.24 6.91
N ILE A 16 -6.08 6.36 6.16
CA ILE A 16 -5.93 7.40 5.13
C ILE A 16 -6.47 6.98 3.75
N GLY A 17 -7.19 5.87 3.68
CA GLY A 17 -7.74 5.32 2.45
C GLY A 17 -6.70 4.61 1.58
N LYS A 18 -5.73 3.94 2.19
CA LYS A 18 -4.72 3.13 1.50
C LYS A 18 -5.35 2.11 0.55
N SER A 19 -6.24 1.26 1.06
CA SER A 19 -6.90 0.21 0.27
C SER A 19 -7.75 0.78 -0.86
N TYR A 20 -8.40 1.93 -0.62
CA TYR A 20 -9.12 2.67 -1.66
C TYR A 20 -8.21 3.12 -2.81
N ALA A 21 -7.10 3.79 -2.48
CA ALA A 21 -6.16 4.25 -3.48
C ALA A 21 -5.42 3.06 -4.15
N THR A 22 -5.25 1.84 -3.48
CA THR A 22 -4.72 0.60 -4.10
C THR A 22 -5.65 0.14 -5.22
N ALA A 23 -6.91 -0.01 -4.90
CA ALA A 23 -7.92 -0.42 -5.86
C ALA A 23 -8.05 0.57 -7.02
N TYR A 24 -8.01 1.86 -6.74
CA TYR A 24 -8.07 2.90 -7.76
C TYR A 24 -6.90 2.80 -8.75
N LEU A 25 -5.67 2.64 -8.26
CA LEU A 25 -4.51 2.49 -9.13
C LEU A 25 -4.57 1.20 -9.96
N ALA A 26 -4.93 0.08 -9.34
CA ALA A 26 -5.11 -1.19 -10.05
C ALA A 26 -6.18 -1.08 -11.14
N HIS A 27 -7.30 -0.42 -10.83
CA HIS A 27 -8.38 -0.17 -11.80
C HIS A 27 -7.90 0.67 -13.00
N LEU A 28 -7.13 1.74 -12.73
CA LEU A 28 -6.56 2.57 -13.79
C LEU A 28 -5.63 1.76 -14.70
N TRP A 29 -4.74 0.95 -14.14
CA TRP A 29 -3.81 0.15 -14.91
C TRP A 29 -4.53 -0.93 -15.72
N ASN A 30 -5.55 -1.59 -15.14
CA ASN A 30 -6.39 -2.53 -15.87
C ASN A 30 -7.11 -1.87 -17.05
N LYS A 31 -7.63 -0.64 -16.87
CA LYS A 31 -8.24 0.13 -17.97
C LYS A 31 -7.24 0.47 -19.10
N GLN A 32 -5.96 0.57 -18.78
CA GLN A 32 -4.90 0.81 -19.74
C GLN A 32 -4.37 -0.47 -20.40
N GLY A 33 -4.96 -1.63 -20.09
CA GLY A 33 -4.60 -2.93 -20.63
C GLY A 33 -3.47 -3.66 -19.89
N CYS A 34 -3.02 -3.13 -18.75
CA CYS A 34 -2.07 -3.80 -17.87
C CYS A 34 -2.83 -4.70 -16.89
N ARG A 35 -2.72 -6.03 -17.03
CA ARG A 35 -3.38 -7.00 -16.14
C ARG A 35 -2.80 -6.88 -14.73
N THR A 36 -3.49 -6.13 -13.88
CA THR A 36 -3.02 -5.78 -12.53
C THR A 36 -3.83 -6.51 -11.47
N ILE A 37 -3.15 -7.10 -10.50
CA ILE A 37 -3.76 -7.69 -9.30
C ILE A 37 -3.26 -6.98 -8.05
N THR A 38 -4.07 -6.97 -6.99
CA THR A 38 -3.72 -6.45 -5.68
C THR A 38 -3.49 -7.58 -4.70
N GLN A 39 -2.51 -7.43 -3.82
CA GLN A 39 -2.20 -8.34 -2.72
C GLN A 39 -2.14 -7.56 -1.41
N LYS A 40 -2.83 -8.02 -0.38
CA LYS A 40 -2.62 -7.58 1.01
C LYS A 40 -1.61 -8.49 1.66
N PHE A 41 -0.37 -8.03 1.84
CA PHE A 41 0.70 -8.93 2.27
C PHE A 41 0.49 -9.48 3.70
N ILE A 42 -0.04 -8.66 4.60
CA ILE A 42 -0.46 -9.04 5.95
C ILE A 42 -1.80 -8.36 6.26
N GLN A 43 -2.81 -9.15 6.55
CA GLN A 43 -4.10 -8.71 7.05
C GLN A 43 -4.16 -8.92 8.56
N THR A 44 -4.66 -7.95 9.32
CA THR A 44 -4.92 -8.06 10.74
C THR A 44 -6.39 -7.74 11.04
N GLY A 45 -6.94 -8.28 12.12
CA GLY A 45 -8.32 -8.03 12.54
C GLY A 45 -9.37 -8.96 11.92
N ASN A 46 -8.97 -10.04 11.27
CA ASN A 46 -9.89 -10.93 10.56
C ASN A 46 -9.80 -12.38 11.07
N PRO A 47 -10.54 -12.74 12.11
CA PRO A 47 -10.48 -14.07 12.73
C PRO A 47 -10.99 -15.20 11.81
N GLU A 48 -11.84 -14.89 10.83
CA GLU A 48 -12.44 -15.87 9.92
C GLU A 48 -11.60 -16.17 8.69
N GLY A 49 -10.39 -15.60 8.58
CA GLY A 49 -9.46 -15.89 7.49
C GLY A 49 -9.82 -15.25 6.14
N TYR A 50 -10.68 -14.24 6.12
CA TYR A 50 -10.91 -13.42 4.92
C TYR A 50 -10.17 -12.07 5.01
N SER A 51 -10.16 -11.29 3.96
CA SER A 51 -9.52 -9.97 3.93
C SER A 51 -10.51 -8.91 3.45
N GLU A 52 -10.89 -8.02 4.37
CA GLU A 52 -11.75 -6.87 4.06
C GLU A 52 -11.10 -5.96 3.00
N ASP A 53 -9.77 -5.82 3.04
CA ASP A 53 -9.04 -5.03 2.08
C ASP A 53 -9.13 -5.64 0.66
N ILE A 54 -8.97 -6.95 0.52
CA ILE A 54 -9.12 -7.62 -0.78
C ILE A 54 -10.55 -7.55 -1.30
N GLU A 55 -11.55 -7.71 -0.44
CA GLU A 55 -12.95 -7.51 -0.84
C GLU A 55 -13.21 -6.08 -1.33
N LEU A 56 -12.69 -5.09 -0.59
CA LEU A 56 -12.78 -3.70 -0.98
C LEU A 56 -12.10 -3.46 -2.34
N HIS A 57 -10.91 -4.03 -2.56
CA HIS A 57 -10.19 -3.92 -3.82
C HIS A 57 -11.03 -4.49 -4.97
N ARG A 58 -11.56 -5.69 -4.86
CA ARG A 58 -12.36 -6.32 -5.92
C ARG A 58 -13.60 -5.49 -6.24
N ARG A 59 -14.32 -5.05 -5.22
CA ARG A 59 -15.51 -4.21 -5.38
C ARG A 59 -15.19 -2.89 -6.12
N LEU A 60 -14.14 -2.18 -5.72
CA LEU A 60 -13.75 -0.89 -6.34
C LEU A 60 -13.14 -1.07 -7.73
N MET A 61 -12.52 -2.21 -8.00
CA MET A 61 -12.03 -2.57 -9.33
C MET A 61 -13.15 -3.02 -10.26
N GLY A 62 -14.37 -3.26 -9.75
CA GLY A 62 -15.50 -3.81 -10.52
C GLY A 62 -15.28 -5.27 -10.89
N MET A 63 -14.63 -6.05 -10.04
CA MET A 63 -14.29 -7.46 -10.26
C MET A 63 -14.96 -8.35 -9.21
N GLU A 64 -15.28 -9.57 -9.60
CA GLU A 64 -15.65 -10.65 -8.68
C GLU A 64 -14.41 -11.18 -7.93
N TYR A 65 -14.66 -12.01 -6.92
CA TYR A 65 -13.61 -12.71 -6.19
C TYR A 65 -12.89 -13.67 -7.13
N LEU A 66 -11.56 -13.63 -7.14
CA LEU A 66 -10.72 -14.36 -8.08
C LEU A 66 -10.26 -15.71 -7.52
N PRO A 67 -9.90 -16.69 -8.36
CA PRO A 67 -9.29 -17.94 -7.89
C PRO A 67 -8.05 -17.73 -7.02
N GLU A 68 -7.26 -16.70 -7.28
CA GLU A 68 -6.09 -16.30 -6.48
C GLU A 68 -6.47 -15.83 -5.07
N ASP A 69 -7.66 -15.25 -4.91
CA ASP A 69 -8.20 -14.84 -3.61
C ASP A 69 -8.62 -16.06 -2.79
N GLU A 70 -9.25 -17.05 -3.44
CA GLU A 70 -9.63 -18.33 -2.83
C GLU A 70 -8.41 -19.17 -2.44
N GLN A 71 -7.37 -19.16 -3.26
CA GLN A 71 -6.10 -19.83 -3.00
C GLN A 71 -5.27 -19.13 -1.89
N GLY A 72 -5.67 -17.93 -1.45
CA GLY A 72 -4.95 -17.15 -0.45
C GLY A 72 -3.70 -16.46 -0.97
N LEU A 73 -3.44 -16.46 -2.28
CA LEU A 73 -2.27 -15.79 -2.87
C LEU A 73 -2.31 -14.27 -2.71
N THR A 74 -3.50 -13.69 -2.72
CA THR A 74 -3.69 -12.24 -2.55
C THR A 74 -3.74 -11.80 -1.09
N LYS A 75 -3.78 -12.73 -0.14
CA LYS A 75 -3.84 -12.51 1.30
C LYS A 75 -3.05 -13.60 2.05
N PRO A 76 -1.74 -13.73 1.80
CA PRO A 76 -0.95 -14.86 2.29
C PRO A 76 -0.89 -14.97 3.82
N GLU A 77 -0.90 -13.84 4.54
CA GLU A 77 -0.87 -13.82 5.99
C GLU A 77 -2.08 -13.07 6.56
N ILE A 78 -2.85 -13.76 7.44
CA ILE A 78 -4.01 -13.20 8.13
C ILE A 78 -3.90 -13.49 9.61
N PHE A 79 -4.07 -12.44 10.43
CA PHE A 79 -4.08 -12.51 11.89
C PHE A 79 -5.42 -12.06 12.45
N SER A 80 -5.84 -12.68 13.54
CA SER A 80 -7.18 -12.49 14.11
C SER A 80 -7.37 -11.13 14.79
N TYR A 81 -6.32 -10.60 15.41
CA TYR A 81 -6.42 -9.40 16.24
C TYR A 81 -6.14 -8.11 15.45
N PRO A 82 -6.99 -7.06 15.60
CA PRO A 82 -6.84 -5.79 14.88
C PRO A 82 -5.76 -4.92 15.53
N ALA A 83 -4.52 -5.20 15.21
CA ALA A 83 -3.36 -4.47 15.71
C ALA A 83 -2.24 -4.46 14.66
N SER A 84 -1.11 -3.83 15.01
CA SER A 84 0.11 -3.96 14.20
C SER A 84 0.55 -5.42 14.06
N PRO A 85 1.15 -5.81 12.95
CA PRO A 85 1.52 -7.21 12.66
C PRO A 85 2.30 -7.90 13.78
N HIS A 86 3.28 -7.21 14.39
CA HIS A 86 4.08 -7.79 15.49
C HIS A 86 3.24 -8.15 16.71
N LEU A 87 2.22 -7.34 17.04
CA LEU A 87 1.34 -7.62 18.17
C LEU A 87 0.31 -8.70 17.80
N ALA A 88 -0.27 -8.63 16.62
CA ALA A 88 -1.25 -9.60 16.15
C ALA A 88 -0.64 -11.01 16.06
N SER A 89 0.59 -11.14 15.52
CA SER A 89 1.33 -12.41 15.46
C SER A 89 1.62 -13.00 16.84
N ARG A 90 1.95 -12.14 17.82
CA ARG A 90 2.17 -12.55 19.20
C ARG A 90 0.90 -13.04 19.88
N ILE A 91 -0.24 -12.38 19.64
CA ILE A 91 -1.54 -12.80 20.16
C ILE A 91 -1.99 -14.14 19.56
N ASP A 92 -1.82 -14.30 18.25
CA ASP A 92 -2.13 -15.55 17.54
C ASP A 92 -1.09 -16.65 17.79
N ASN A 93 -0.03 -16.35 18.55
CA ASN A 93 1.06 -17.27 18.89
C ASN A 93 1.68 -17.96 17.65
N ARG A 94 1.83 -17.21 16.56
CA ARG A 94 2.52 -17.67 15.35
C ARG A 94 3.31 -16.54 14.70
N ALA A 95 4.48 -16.87 14.18
CA ALA A 95 5.31 -15.91 13.44
C ALA A 95 4.69 -15.57 12.07
N ILE A 96 5.05 -14.41 11.55
CA ILE A 96 4.78 -14.04 10.16
C ILE A 96 5.66 -14.91 9.26
N ASP A 97 5.06 -15.54 8.26
CA ASP A 97 5.75 -16.34 7.27
C ASP A 97 6.08 -15.48 6.03
N PHE A 98 7.27 -14.86 6.05
CA PHE A 98 7.75 -14.03 4.95
C PHE A 98 8.04 -14.82 3.67
N ASP A 99 8.42 -16.09 3.78
CA ASP A 99 8.67 -16.96 2.63
C ASP A 99 7.35 -17.26 1.91
N LYS A 100 6.28 -17.49 2.66
CA LYS A 100 4.93 -17.66 2.11
C LYS A 100 4.45 -16.39 1.39
N ILE A 101 4.69 -15.19 1.97
CA ILE A 101 4.36 -13.91 1.35
C ILE A 101 5.12 -13.76 0.03
N LYS A 102 6.42 -14.00 0.06
CA LYS A 102 7.29 -13.89 -1.12
C LYS A 102 6.85 -14.86 -2.22
N HIS A 103 6.64 -16.13 -1.89
CA HIS A 103 6.17 -17.13 -2.83
C HIS A 103 4.83 -16.74 -3.47
N ALA A 104 3.87 -16.27 -2.68
CA ALA A 104 2.58 -15.82 -3.19
C ALA A 104 2.74 -14.66 -4.18
N THR A 105 3.60 -13.68 -3.86
CA THR A 105 3.89 -12.54 -4.74
C THR A 105 4.55 -12.99 -6.04
N GLU A 106 5.51 -13.93 -5.98
CA GLU A 106 6.17 -14.51 -7.16
C GLU A 106 5.15 -15.21 -8.09
N VAL A 107 4.28 -16.05 -7.53
CA VAL A 107 3.22 -16.73 -8.29
C VAL A 107 2.28 -15.72 -8.97
N LEU A 108 1.90 -14.64 -8.28
CA LEU A 108 1.08 -13.59 -8.86
C LEU A 108 1.82 -12.86 -9.99
N SER A 109 3.12 -12.61 -9.84
CA SER A 109 3.94 -11.91 -10.85
C SER A 109 4.12 -12.71 -12.14
N GLU A 110 4.00 -14.04 -12.09
CA GLU A 110 4.01 -14.89 -13.27
C GLU A 110 2.68 -14.85 -14.05
N ARG A 111 1.59 -14.49 -13.38
CA ARG A 111 0.24 -14.51 -13.96
C ARG A 111 -0.25 -13.14 -14.42
N TYR A 112 0.28 -12.08 -13.83
CA TYR A 112 -0.17 -10.70 -14.03
C TYR A 112 0.99 -9.81 -14.49
N ASP A 113 0.66 -8.75 -15.20
CA ASP A 113 1.65 -7.80 -15.69
C ASP A 113 2.11 -6.84 -14.57
N ALA A 114 1.27 -6.65 -13.54
CA ALA A 114 1.61 -5.90 -12.34
C ALA A 114 0.96 -6.49 -11.07
N VAL A 115 1.70 -6.46 -9.96
CA VAL A 115 1.22 -6.83 -8.62
C VAL A 115 1.39 -5.63 -7.70
N LEU A 116 0.29 -5.11 -7.16
CA LEU A 116 0.30 -4.06 -6.14
C LEU A 116 0.21 -4.69 -4.75
N VAL A 117 1.33 -4.73 -4.04
CA VAL A 117 1.42 -5.31 -2.69
C VAL A 117 1.10 -4.23 -1.66
N GLU A 118 -0.03 -4.33 -0.98
CA GLU A 118 -0.45 -3.37 0.03
C GLU A 118 0.11 -3.71 1.41
N GLY A 119 0.75 -2.72 2.05
CA GLY A 119 1.27 -2.78 3.40
C GLY A 119 0.19 -2.79 4.49
N ALA A 120 0.60 -3.04 5.73
CA ALA A 120 -0.24 -3.00 6.92
C ALA A 120 0.13 -1.79 7.81
N GLY A 121 -0.72 -0.78 7.84
CA GLY A 121 -0.46 0.48 8.56
C GLY A 121 0.44 1.43 7.75
N GLY A 122 1.45 2.01 8.34
CA GLY A 122 2.40 2.93 7.70
C GLY A 122 3.82 2.35 7.64
N LEU A 123 4.72 3.04 6.91
CA LEU A 123 6.10 2.59 6.64
C LEU A 123 6.89 2.21 7.90
N MET A 124 6.66 2.85 9.03
CA MET A 124 7.38 2.60 10.28
C MET A 124 6.64 1.64 11.22
N VAL A 125 5.60 0.96 10.75
CA VAL A 125 4.88 -0.04 11.54
C VAL A 125 5.74 -1.29 11.71
N PRO A 126 5.90 -1.81 12.94
CA PRO A 126 6.67 -3.01 13.18
C PRO A 126 5.95 -4.26 12.66
N LEU A 127 6.65 -5.02 11.84
CA LEU A 127 6.25 -6.36 11.40
C LEU A 127 6.66 -7.40 12.44
N THR A 128 7.85 -7.25 12.98
CA THR A 128 8.42 -8.03 14.11
C THR A 128 9.04 -7.07 15.13
N GLU A 129 9.65 -7.58 16.18
CA GLU A 129 10.42 -6.75 17.13
C GLU A 129 11.63 -6.06 16.46
N ASP A 130 12.21 -6.67 15.42
CA ASP A 130 13.45 -6.21 14.78
C ASP A 130 13.24 -5.60 13.40
N ASN A 131 12.08 -5.83 12.74
CA ASN A 131 11.83 -5.41 11.36
C ASN A 131 10.58 -4.53 11.25
N LEU A 132 10.71 -3.43 10.52
CA LEU A 132 9.63 -2.51 10.16
C LEU A 132 9.13 -2.79 8.75
N THR A 133 7.95 -2.29 8.41
CA THR A 133 7.43 -2.35 7.04
C THR A 133 8.41 -1.77 6.02
N ILE A 134 9.09 -0.65 6.35
CA ILE A 134 10.05 0.00 5.45
C ILE A 134 11.29 -0.88 5.19
N ASP A 135 11.67 -1.73 6.15
CA ASP A 135 12.80 -2.65 5.98
C ASP A 135 12.42 -3.74 4.96
N TYR A 136 11.19 -4.28 5.04
CA TYR A 136 10.64 -5.20 4.03
C TYR A 136 10.59 -4.55 2.63
N VAL A 137 10.18 -3.28 2.54
CA VAL A 137 10.17 -2.52 1.26
C VAL A 137 11.59 -2.42 0.69
N GLN A 138 12.57 -2.09 1.53
CA GLN A 138 13.97 -1.97 1.13
C GLN A 138 14.55 -3.30 0.66
N GLU A 139 14.33 -4.38 1.42
CA GLU A 139 14.84 -5.72 1.11
C GLU A 139 14.22 -6.31 -0.15
N SER A 140 12.94 -6.05 -0.40
CA SER A 140 12.25 -6.51 -1.61
C SER A 140 12.79 -5.86 -2.88
N GLY A 141 13.33 -4.65 -2.79
CA GLY A 141 13.81 -3.87 -3.94
C GLY A 141 12.70 -3.38 -4.88
N TYR A 142 11.43 -3.55 -4.50
CA TYR A 142 10.30 -3.11 -5.32
C TYR A 142 10.11 -1.59 -5.23
N PRO A 143 9.72 -0.94 -6.35
CA PRO A 143 9.34 0.46 -6.32
C PRO A 143 8.21 0.72 -5.33
N LEU A 144 8.29 1.85 -4.62
CA LEU A 144 7.28 2.25 -3.64
C LEU A 144 6.25 3.18 -4.28
N VAL A 145 4.98 2.83 -4.12
CA VAL A 145 3.84 3.73 -4.30
C VAL A 145 3.41 4.22 -2.92
N PHE A 146 3.50 5.51 -2.67
CA PHE A 146 3.28 6.08 -1.35
C PHE A 146 1.98 6.89 -1.29
N VAL A 147 1.14 6.64 -0.29
CA VAL A 147 -0.15 7.32 -0.13
C VAL A 147 -0.08 8.37 0.98
N THR A 148 -0.50 9.56 0.64
CA THR A 148 -0.71 10.67 1.58
C THR A 148 -2.11 11.26 1.40
N SER A 149 -2.48 12.22 2.23
CA SER A 149 -3.80 12.85 2.21
C SER A 149 -3.73 14.35 2.49
N GLY A 150 -4.84 15.03 2.33
CA GLY A 150 -4.96 16.48 2.56
C GLY A 150 -5.35 16.88 3.98
N ARG A 151 -5.45 15.95 4.94
CA ARG A 151 -5.84 16.30 6.29
C ARG A 151 -4.73 17.06 7.04
N LEU A 152 -5.13 17.87 8.02
CA LEU A 152 -4.17 18.58 8.88
C LEU A 152 -3.19 17.60 9.54
N GLY A 153 -1.89 17.91 9.47
CA GLY A 153 -0.80 17.05 9.94
C GLY A 153 -0.17 16.16 8.87
N SER A 154 -0.81 15.95 7.72
CA SER A 154 -0.27 15.10 6.65
C SER A 154 1.06 15.58 6.09
N ILE A 155 1.33 16.90 6.02
CA ILE A 155 2.63 17.43 5.59
C ILE A 155 3.74 16.84 6.48
N ASN A 156 3.59 16.96 7.81
CA ASN A 156 4.60 16.46 8.75
C ASN A 156 4.86 14.96 8.55
N HIS A 157 3.82 14.14 8.52
CA HIS A 157 3.95 12.69 8.35
C HIS A 157 4.52 12.31 6.97
N THR A 158 4.15 13.04 5.94
CA THR A 158 4.68 12.83 4.58
C THR A 158 6.17 13.13 4.51
N LEU A 159 6.62 14.27 5.05
CA LEU A 159 8.03 14.65 5.02
C LEU A 159 8.91 13.70 5.86
N LEU A 160 8.45 13.27 7.04
CA LEU A 160 9.14 12.27 7.85
C LEU A 160 9.26 10.94 7.09
N SER A 161 8.23 10.54 6.37
CA SER A 161 8.26 9.33 5.54
C SER A 161 9.21 9.48 4.35
N PHE A 162 9.23 10.64 3.69
CA PHE A 162 10.14 10.92 2.58
C PHE A 162 11.60 10.89 3.02
N GLU A 163 11.92 11.46 4.19
CA GLU A 163 13.27 11.37 4.78
C GLU A 163 13.67 9.90 5.03
N ALA A 164 12.76 9.09 5.56
CA ALA A 164 13.01 7.67 5.79
C ALA A 164 13.21 6.89 4.47
N ILE A 165 12.45 7.20 3.43
CA ILE A 165 12.55 6.63 2.08
C ILE A 165 13.89 6.98 1.45
N GLU A 166 14.24 8.28 1.43
CA GLU A 166 15.48 8.79 0.84
C GLU A 166 16.70 8.21 1.55
N ARG A 167 16.71 8.21 2.89
CA ARG A 167 17.79 7.68 3.70
C ARG A 167 18.08 6.19 3.44
N ARG A 168 17.06 5.41 3.05
CA ARG A 168 17.19 3.99 2.73
C ARG A 168 17.43 3.71 1.24
N GLY A 169 17.47 4.75 0.40
CA GLY A 169 17.65 4.60 -1.04
C GLY A 169 16.48 3.87 -1.73
N ILE A 170 15.28 3.92 -1.15
CA ILE A 170 14.09 3.29 -1.71
C ILE A 170 13.61 4.10 -2.92
N LYS A 171 13.35 3.42 -4.04
CA LYS A 171 12.80 4.07 -5.24
C LYS A 171 11.34 4.45 -5.02
N LEU A 172 11.07 5.75 -4.87
CA LEU A 172 9.73 6.30 -4.82
C LEU A 172 9.19 6.46 -6.25
N HIS A 173 8.27 5.58 -6.64
CA HIS A 173 7.71 5.56 -8.00
C HIS A 173 6.55 6.55 -8.17
N THR A 174 5.61 6.53 -7.21
CA THR A 174 4.40 7.36 -7.28
C THR A 174 4.01 7.83 -5.88
N VAL A 175 3.62 9.07 -5.76
CA VAL A 175 2.89 9.57 -4.60
C VAL A 175 1.43 9.74 -4.96
N MET A 176 0.56 9.07 -4.21
CA MET A 176 -0.88 9.17 -4.37
C MET A 176 -1.45 10.10 -3.30
N TYR A 177 -2.00 11.21 -3.76
CA TYR A 177 -2.66 12.17 -2.90
C TYR A 177 -4.15 11.82 -2.80
N ASN A 178 -4.55 11.24 -1.68
CA ASN A 178 -5.90 10.76 -1.48
C ASN A 178 -6.82 11.88 -0.98
N LEU A 179 -7.87 12.15 -1.75
CA LEU A 179 -8.91 13.13 -1.40
C LEU A 179 -10.03 12.53 -0.53
N PHE A 180 -10.03 11.21 -0.32
CA PHE A 180 -11.01 10.52 0.51
C PHE A 180 -10.43 10.15 1.91
N PRO A 181 -11.17 10.31 3.01
CA PRO A 181 -12.45 11.04 3.08
C PRO A 181 -12.26 12.52 2.77
N GLU A 182 -13.31 13.15 2.22
CA GLU A 182 -13.26 14.58 1.89
C GLU A 182 -12.93 15.38 3.15
N GLY A 183 -11.86 16.18 3.08
CA GLY A 183 -11.41 17.00 4.21
C GLY A 183 -12.43 18.11 4.50
N GLU A 184 -12.61 18.42 5.79
CA GLU A 184 -13.53 19.49 6.22
C GLU A 184 -13.07 20.88 5.75
N ASP A 185 -11.75 21.07 5.60
CA ASP A 185 -11.15 22.37 5.22
C ASP A 185 -10.43 22.26 3.87
N LYS A 186 -11.07 22.84 2.85
CA LYS A 186 -10.54 22.87 1.47
C LYS A 186 -9.28 23.73 1.32
N ILE A 187 -9.08 24.72 2.18
CA ILE A 187 -7.88 25.57 2.15
C ILE A 187 -6.69 24.76 2.62
N ILE A 188 -6.82 24.04 3.75
CA ILE A 188 -5.78 23.15 4.27
C ILE A 188 -5.45 22.06 3.24
N GLN A 189 -6.47 21.46 2.63
CA GLN A 189 -6.28 20.41 1.64
C GLN A 189 -5.50 20.91 0.42
N ALA A 190 -5.88 22.07 -0.14
CA ALA A 190 -5.23 22.64 -1.32
C ALA A 190 -3.78 23.09 -1.04
N ASP A 191 -3.54 23.68 0.13
CA ASP A 191 -2.20 24.09 0.54
C ASP A 191 -1.29 22.88 0.78
N THR A 192 -1.80 21.86 1.48
CA THR A 192 -1.09 20.58 1.70
C THR A 192 -0.69 19.91 0.39
N GLU A 193 -1.62 19.84 -0.58
CA GLU A 193 -1.34 19.33 -1.92
C GLU A 193 -0.22 20.10 -2.61
N THR A 194 -0.36 21.42 -2.63
CA THR A 194 0.60 22.32 -3.28
C THR A 194 2.00 22.17 -2.67
N TYR A 195 2.08 22.11 -1.35
CA TYR A 195 3.34 21.97 -0.64
C TYR A 195 4.01 20.62 -0.95
N ILE A 196 3.25 19.50 -0.84
CA ILE A 196 3.77 18.17 -1.10
C ILE A 196 4.22 18.03 -2.56
N CYS A 197 3.43 18.53 -3.52
CA CYS A 197 3.77 18.50 -4.93
C CYS A 197 5.11 19.19 -5.21
N ARG A 198 5.30 20.43 -4.71
CA ARG A 198 6.56 21.17 -4.84
C ARG A 198 7.74 20.45 -4.19
N TYR A 199 7.52 19.80 -3.06
CA TYR A 199 8.56 19.04 -2.38
C TYR A 199 9.01 17.84 -3.23
N ILE A 200 8.06 17.12 -3.82
CA ILE A 200 8.33 15.98 -4.72
C ILE A 200 9.10 16.46 -5.96
N GLU A 201 8.64 17.50 -6.64
CA GLU A 201 9.31 18.08 -7.80
C GLU A 201 10.79 18.42 -7.54
N LYS A 202 11.08 18.89 -6.32
CA LYS A 202 12.43 19.29 -5.92
C LYS A 202 13.33 18.12 -5.51
N HIS A 203 12.78 17.14 -4.77
CA HIS A 203 13.57 16.10 -4.10
C HIS A 203 13.45 14.73 -4.76
N PHE A 204 12.37 14.49 -5.51
CA PHE A 204 12.05 13.22 -6.17
C PHE A 204 11.57 13.46 -7.61
N PRO A 205 12.40 14.03 -8.49
CA PRO A 205 11.97 14.52 -9.82
C PRO A 205 11.40 13.43 -10.74
N ASP A 206 11.78 12.17 -10.51
CA ASP A 206 11.30 11.02 -11.30
C ASP A 206 10.01 10.38 -10.74
N THR A 207 9.45 10.97 -9.66
CA THR A 207 8.26 10.43 -8.98
C THR A 207 6.98 11.02 -9.57
N ALA A 208 6.06 10.16 -9.97
CA ALA A 208 4.73 10.58 -10.41
C ALA A 208 3.87 11.06 -9.23
N PHE A 209 3.04 12.07 -9.46
CA PHE A 209 2.04 12.53 -8.50
C PHE A 209 0.64 12.27 -9.04
N VAL A 210 -0.17 11.50 -8.31
CA VAL A 210 -1.50 11.07 -8.73
C VAL A 210 -2.54 11.44 -7.68
N LYS A 211 -3.58 12.15 -8.09
CA LYS A 211 -4.73 12.42 -7.23
C LYS A 211 -5.70 11.25 -7.26
N VAL A 212 -6.13 10.82 -6.10
CA VAL A 212 -7.18 9.82 -5.93
C VAL A 212 -8.48 10.55 -5.60
N PRO A 213 -9.47 10.54 -6.49
CA PRO A 213 -10.73 11.26 -6.28
C PRO A 213 -11.58 10.61 -5.17
N CYS A 214 -12.52 11.35 -4.61
CA CYS A 214 -13.66 10.75 -3.91
C CYS A 214 -14.56 10.11 -4.97
N LEU A 215 -14.80 8.81 -4.90
CA LEU A 215 -15.73 8.06 -5.78
C LEU A 215 -17.12 8.01 -5.17
#